data_8287a15f5a63d98ecde7308b907bbf0a
#
_entry.id   8287a15f5a63d98ecde7308b907bbf0a
#
_cell.length_a   1.000
_cell.length_b   1.000
_cell.length_c   1.000
_cell.angle_alpha   90.00
_cell.angle_beta   90.00
_cell.angle_gamma   90.00
#
_symmetry.space_group_name_H-M   'P 1'
#
loop_
_entity.id
_entity.type
_entity.pdbx_description
1 polymer ?
#
loop_
_entity_poly.entity_id
_entity_poly.type
_entity_poly.pdbx_seq_one_letter_code
_entity_poly.pdbx_strand_id
1 'polypeptide(L)' 'MKLKELKTVDNVCIYVSCGEGEYQNKYKGPFADIPTELLDKEVLLIGAARKNLLDIKIQE' A
#
# COMPACT_ATOMS: atom_id res chain seq x y z
N MET A 1 -3.86 10.06 -6.32
CA MET A 1 -2.74 9.29 -6.90
C MET A 1 -3.06 7.81 -6.82
N LYS A 2 -2.91 7.11 -7.92
CA LYS A 2 -3.11 5.66 -7.92
C LYS A 2 -1.83 4.96 -7.52
N LEU A 3 -1.97 3.76 -6.95
CA LEU A 3 -0.81 3.01 -6.45
C LEU A 3 0.26 2.81 -7.52
N LYS A 4 -0.14 2.58 -8.76
CA LYS A 4 0.81 2.38 -9.87
C LYS A 4 1.67 3.60 -10.17
N GLU A 5 1.25 4.76 -9.71
CA GLU A 5 2.01 6.00 -9.94
C GLU A 5 3.14 6.19 -8.92
N LEU A 6 3.10 5.44 -7.83
CA LEU A 6 4.15 5.48 -6.83
C LEU A 6 5.37 4.73 -7.35
N LYS A 7 6.52 5.38 -7.31
CA LYS A 7 7.78 4.76 -7.77
C LYS A 7 8.70 4.59 -6.58
N THR A 8 8.86 3.36 -6.16
CA THR A 8 9.75 3.02 -5.07
C THR A 8 10.38 1.66 -5.30
N VAL A 9 11.56 1.46 -4.76
CA VAL A 9 12.24 0.17 -4.77
C VAL A 9 12.16 -0.52 -3.42
N ASP A 10 11.51 0.14 -2.45
CA ASP A 10 11.38 -0.40 -1.11
C ASP A 10 10.28 -1.45 -1.04
N ASN A 11 10.29 -2.23 0.03
CA ASN A 11 9.18 -3.09 0.36
C ASN A 11 8.00 -2.24 0.81
N VAL A 12 6.79 -2.74 0.62
CA VAL A 12 5.57 -2.02 0.96
C VAL A 12 4.64 -2.91 1.75
N CYS A 13 3.84 -2.30 2.61
CA CYS A 13 2.74 -2.94 3.31
C CYS A 13 1.47 -2.21 2.91
N ILE A 14 0.61 -2.87 2.15
CA ILE A 14 -0.58 -2.25 1.60
C ILE A 14 -1.80 -2.73 2.37
N TYR A 15 -2.61 -1.78 2.84
CA TYR A 15 -3.76 -2.10 3.67
C TYR A 15 -4.95 -1.23 3.32
N VAL A 16 -6.13 -1.70 3.72
CA VAL A 16 -7.39 -0.97 3.58
C VAL A 16 -8.04 -0.83 4.95
N SER A 17 -8.85 0.20 5.11
CA SER A 17 -9.66 0.36 6.31
C SER A 17 -10.90 -0.52 6.19
N CYS A 18 -11.12 -1.38 7.18
CA CYS A 18 -12.29 -2.27 7.22
C CYS A 18 -13.38 -1.77 8.14
N GLY A 19 -13.15 -0.64 8.81
CA GLY A 19 -14.05 -0.07 9.78
C GLY A 19 -13.28 0.88 10.66
N GLU A 20 -13.95 1.44 11.65
CA GLU A 20 -13.33 2.40 12.55
C GLU A 20 -12.25 1.71 13.37
N GLY A 21 -11.00 2.15 13.17
CA GLY A 21 -9.86 1.61 13.88
C GLY A 21 -9.41 0.24 13.42
N GLU A 22 -10.01 -0.32 12.36
CA GLU A 22 -9.67 -1.66 11.88
C GLU A 22 -9.09 -1.60 10.48
N TYR A 23 -8.09 -2.44 10.24
CA TYR A 23 -7.38 -2.49 8.96
C TYR A 23 -7.20 -3.92 8.51
N GLN A 24 -7.21 -4.12 7.20
CA GLN A 24 -6.92 -5.41 6.59
C GLN A 24 -5.72 -5.26 5.67
N ASN A 25 -4.68 -6.06 5.91
CA ASN A 25 -3.51 -6.06 5.04
C ASN A 25 -3.84 -6.78 3.74
N LYS A 26 -3.53 -6.14 2.62
CA LYS A 26 -3.80 -6.69 1.30
C LYS A 26 -2.55 -7.25 0.64
N TYR A 27 -1.40 -6.72 0.97
CA TYR A 27 -0.14 -7.16 0.37
C TYR A 27 1.02 -6.67 1.21
N LYS A 28 2.05 -7.51 1.33
CA LYS A 28 3.29 -7.11 1.97
C LYS A 28 4.45 -7.76 1.22
N GLY A 29 5.38 -6.96 0.78
CA GLY A 29 6.55 -7.43 0.04
C GLY A 29 7.09 -6.36 -0.89
N PRO A 30 7.91 -6.77 -1.88
CA PRO A 30 8.49 -5.83 -2.83
C PRO A 30 7.42 -5.12 -3.66
N PHE A 31 7.64 -3.83 -3.92
CA PHE A 31 6.70 -3.05 -4.71
C PHE A 31 6.49 -3.66 -6.11
N ALA A 32 7.55 -4.20 -6.69
CA ALA A 32 7.50 -4.76 -8.04
C ALA A 32 6.56 -5.95 -8.19
N ASP A 33 6.26 -6.63 -7.09
CA ASP A 33 5.42 -7.83 -7.11
C ASP A 33 3.98 -7.58 -6.68
N ILE A 34 3.58 -6.32 -6.55
CA ILE A 34 2.21 -5.97 -6.17
C ILE A 34 1.21 -6.55 -7.18
N PRO A 35 0.14 -7.21 -6.71
CA PRO A 35 -0.91 -7.70 -7.61
C PRO A 35 -1.47 -6.58 -8.47
N THR A 36 -1.69 -6.85 -9.75
CA THR A 36 -2.14 -5.86 -10.71
C THR A 36 -3.45 -5.19 -10.29
N GLU A 37 -4.33 -5.96 -9.66
CA GLU A 37 -5.63 -5.46 -9.21
C GLU A 37 -5.52 -4.35 -8.17
N LEU A 38 -4.40 -4.26 -7.44
CA LEU A 38 -4.20 -3.22 -6.44
C LEU A 38 -3.60 -1.95 -7.06
N LEU A 39 -2.96 -2.06 -8.21
CA LEU A 39 -2.24 -0.95 -8.83
C LEU A 39 -3.16 0.21 -9.24
N ASP A 40 -4.42 -0.08 -9.51
CA ASP A 40 -5.39 0.95 -9.90
C ASP A 40 -6.13 1.58 -8.71
N LYS A 41 -5.83 1.13 -7.50
CA LYS A 41 -6.48 1.67 -6.30
C LYS A 41 -5.92 3.05 -5.95
N GLU A 42 -6.80 3.90 -5.44
CA GLU A 42 -6.41 5.24 -4.99
C GLU A 42 -5.59 5.14 -3.70
N VAL A 43 -4.47 5.86 -3.64
CA VAL A 43 -3.66 5.94 -2.43
C VAL A 43 -4.23 7.02 -1.53
N LEU A 44 -4.52 6.66 -0.29
CA LEU A 44 -5.09 7.57 0.70
C LEU A 44 -4.04 8.11 1.66
N LEU A 45 -3.04 7.29 1.99
CA LEU A 45 -2.02 7.67 2.94
C LEU A 45 -0.75 6.88 2.68
N ILE A 46 0.40 7.53 2.81
CA ILE A 46 1.70 6.87 2.74
C ILE A 46 2.49 7.26 3.98
N GLY A 47 3.04 6.27 4.66
CA GLY A 47 3.88 6.49 5.81
C GLY A 47 5.10 5.60 5.79
N ALA A 48 6.19 6.04 6.42
CA ALA A 48 7.37 5.22 6.58
C ALA A 48 7.23 4.41 7.87
N ALA A 49 7.06 3.09 7.73
CA ALA A 49 6.94 2.21 8.88
C ALA A 49 8.31 1.87 9.47
N ARG A 50 9.26 1.58 8.59
CA ARG A 50 10.62 1.22 8.97
C ARG A 50 11.56 1.62 7.85
N LYS A 51 12.85 1.46 8.07
CA LYS A 51 13.83 1.59 7.00
C LYS A 51 13.49 0.60 5.89
N ASN A 52 13.36 1.08 4.68
CA ASN A 52 13.03 0.29 3.48
C ASN A 52 11.65 -0.39 3.53
N LEU A 53 10.73 0.15 4.33
CA LEU A 53 9.35 -0.35 4.37
C LEU A 53 8.39 0.81 4.45
N LEU A 54 7.48 0.89 3.48
CA LEU A 54 6.44 1.91 3.45
C LEU A 54 5.09 1.30 3.79
N ASP A 55 4.32 1.99 4.62
CA ASP A 55 2.92 1.67 4.86
C ASP A 55 2.07 2.49 3.91
N ILE A 56 1.23 1.83 3.14
CA ILE A 56 0.39 2.49 2.15
C ILE A 56 -1.06 2.10 2.38
N LYS A 57 -1.88 3.09 2.69
CA LYS A 57 -3.32 2.89 2.82
C LYS A 57 -3.97 3.20 1.48
N ILE A 58 -4.76 2.28 0.98
CA ILE A 58 -5.47 2.47 -0.29
C ILE A 58 -6.97 2.43 -0.06
N GLN A 59 -7.70 2.96 -1.02
CA GLN A 59 -9.16 2.90 -1.02
C GLN A 59 -9.60 1.50 -1.40
N GLU A 60 -10.56 1.02 -0.67
CA GLU A 60 -11.12 -0.31 -0.90
C GLU A 60 -11.87 -0.45 -2.23
#